data_e04107897659f714672d40cd8f0f5ee5
#
_entry.id   e04107897659f714672d40cd8f0f5ee5
#
_cell.length_a   1.000
_cell.length_b   1.000
_cell.length_c   1.000
_cell.angle_alpha   90.00
_cell.angle_beta   90.00
_cell.angle_gamma   90.00
#
_symmetry.space_group_name_H-M   'P 1'
#
loop_
_entity.id
_entity.type
_entity.pdbx_description
1 polymer ?
#
loop_
_entity_poly.entity_id
_entity_poly.type
_entity_poly.pdbx_seq_one_letter_code
_entity_poly.pdbx_strand_id
1 'polypeptide(L)'
;MICVYCLAPDTSVANSRPHKKHPHVWRRRRCHACHRTFTSYEEAAPNHLWVMPGGQCLLPVQPRSSTMPQAQPAPATQQTPRRPKGAQECSLGTLTVSINQAFTHCASNHGSTSYNLARTATQQLAKRAAQAQQYTISTADIAHTTHQILKRYDPVAALQYGARHGIVTSLRRRGRPSTTATSGGN
;
A
#
# COMPACT_ATOMS: atom_id res chain seq x y z
N MET A 1 11.45 -15.77 -18.64
CA MET A 1 10.23 -16.17 -17.88
C MET A 1 9.79 -17.53 -18.36
N ILE A 2 9.45 -18.45 -17.45
CA ILE A 2 9.11 -19.85 -17.78
C ILE A 2 7.73 -19.91 -18.46
N CYS A 3 7.59 -20.73 -19.50
CA CYS A 3 6.33 -20.99 -20.18
C CYS A 3 5.37 -21.76 -19.27
N VAL A 4 4.11 -21.30 -19.15
CA VAL A 4 3.10 -21.96 -18.28
C VAL A 4 2.57 -23.28 -18.85
N TYR A 5 2.86 -23.60 -20.11
CA TYR A 5 2.35 -24.83 -20.77
C TYR A 5 3.39 -25.95 -20.83
N CYS A 6 4.66 -25.61 -21.12
CA CYS A 6 5.71 -26.62 -21.32
C CYS A 6 6.93 -26.44 -20.42
N LEU A 7 6.88 -25.44 -19.51
CA LEU A 7 7.94 -25.11 -18.56
C LEU A 7 9.29 -24.73 -19.18
N ALA A 8 9.37 -24.52 -20.50
CA ALA A 8 10.59 -24.05 -21.16
C ALA A 8 10.93 -22.63 -20.68
N PRO A 9 12.22 -22.30 -20.44
CA PRO A 9 12.65 -21.00 -19.92
C PRO A 9 12.56 -19.88 -20.96
N ASP A 10 12.61 -20.18 -22.26
CA ASP A 10 12.71 -19.21 -23.33
C ASP A 10 11.34 -18.74 -23.82
N THR A 11 11.01 -17.52 -23.49
CA THR A 11 9.79 -16.84 -23.96
C THR A 11 10.12 -15.42 -24.40
N SER A 12 9.55 -14.99 -25.53
CA SER A 12 9.63 -13.61 -26.00
C SER A 12 8.37 -12.83 -25.68
N VAL A 13 8.50 -11.51 -25.59
CA VAL A 13 7.36 -10.60 -25.41
C VAL A 13 6.86 -10.19 -26.79
N ALA A 14 5.66 -10.62 -27.15
CA ALA A 14 5.01 -10.27 -28.41
C ALA A 14 4.30 -8.91 -28.34
N ASN A 15 3.74 -8.55 -27.18
CA ASN A 15 3.07 -7.28 -26.95
C ASN A 15 3.17 -6.87 -25.47
N SER A 16 3.22 -5.56 -25.22
CA SER A 16 3.30 -5.00 -23.88
C SER A 16 2.42 -3.75 -23.79
N ARG A 17 1.56 -3.68 -22.76
CA ARG A 17 0.71 -2.52 -22.54
C ARG A 17 0.61 -2.21 -21.05
N PRO A 18 0.76 -0.94 -20.61
CA PRO A 18 0.49 -0.54 -19.25
C PRO A 18 -1.00 -0.69 -18.96
N HIS A 19 -1.34 -1.16 -17.78
CA HIS A 19 -2.74 -1.23 -17.36
C HIS A 19 -3.23 0.18 -16.96
N LYS A 20 -4.43 0.58 -17.45
CA LYS A 20 -4.94 1.95 -17.27
C LYS A 20 -5.25 2.31 -15.80
N LYS A 21 -5.63 1.33 -14.98
CA LYS A 21 -6.11 1.57 -13.60
C LYS A 21 -5.16 1.04 -12.51
N HIS A 22 -4.20 0.19 -12.86
CA HIS A 22 -3.33 -0.49 -11.91
C HIS A 22 -1.85 -0.36 -12.30
N PRO A 23 -0.92 -0.34 -11.33
CA PRO A 23 0.51 -0.16 -11.59
C PRO A 23 1.19 -1.47 -12.05
N HIS A 24 0.58 -2.17 -12.98
CA HIS A 24 1.17 -3.35 -13.61
C HIS A 24 1.17 -3.22 -15.13
N VAL A 25 2.10 -3.92 -15.76
CA VAL A 25 2.23 -4.02 -17.20
C VAL A 25 1.68 -5.37 -17.65
N TRP A 26 0.72 -5.33 -18.54
CA TRP A 26 0.21 -6.50 -19.22
C TRP A 26 1.16 -6.88 -20.36
N ARG A 27 1.62 -8.13 -20.42
CA ARG A 27 2.48 -8.61 -21.50
C ARG A 27 1.94 -9.91 -22.10
N ARG A 28 1.83 -9.94 -23.41
CA ARG A 28 1.56 -11.16 -24.15
C ARG A 28 2.90 -11.80 -24.54
N ARG A 29 3.13 -13.02 -24.11
CA ARG A 29 4.35 -13.76 -24.32
C ARG A 29 4.13 -14.94 -25.24
N ARG A 30 5.14 -15.26 -26.07
CA ARG A 30 5.17 -16.43 -26.94
C ARG A 30 6.33 -17.34 -26.52
N CYS A 31 6.04 -18.63 -26.34
CA CYS A 31 7.07 -19.61 -26.05
C CYS A 31 7.79 -20.04 -27.33
N HIS A 32 9.12 -20.14 -27.28
CA HIS A 32 9.91 -20.61 -28.42
C HIS A 32 9.85 -22.12 -28.59
N ALA A 33 9.63 -22.89 -27.54
CA ALA A 33 9.56 -24.34 -27.58
C ALA A 33 8.20 -24.88 -28.07
N CYS A 34 7.08 -24.43 -27.41
CA CYS A 34 5.74 -24.96 -27.75
C CYS A 34 4.90 -23.99 -28.60
N HIS A 35 5.44 -22.83 -28.99
CA HIS A 35 4.81 -21.77 -29.79
C HIS A 35 3.47 -21.22 -29.25
N ARG A 36 3.04 -21.67 -28.10
CA ARG A 36 1.82 -21.16 -27.46
C ARG A 36 2.03 -19.75 -26.91
N THR A 37 0.95 -18.99 -26.87
CA THR A 37 0.94 -17.64 -26.31
C THR A 37 0.20 -17.65 -24.96
N PHE A 38 0.74 -16.87 -24.00
CA PHE A 38 0.11 -16.66 -22.71
C PHE A 38 0.28 -15.22 -22.26
N THR A 39 -0.51 -14.81 -21.30
CA THR A 39 -0.47 -13.46 -20.73
C THR A 39 0.21 -13.49 -19.38
N SER A 40 1.13 -12.54 -19.14
CA SER A 40 1.71 -12.28 -17.84
C SER A 40 1.40 -10.86 -17.40
N TYR A 41 1.26 -10.67 -16.09
CA TYR A 41 1.19 -9.37 -15.46
C TYR A 41 2.48 -9.15 -14.69
N GLU A 42 3.18 -8.07 -15.04
CA GLU A 42 4.40 -7.67 -14.34
C GLU A 42 4.08 -6.48 -13.46
N GLU A 43 4.34 -6.63 -12.20
CA GLU A 43 4.13 -5.62 -11.18
C GLU A 43 5.47 -5.31 -10.53
N ALA A 44 5.74 -4.00 -10.30
CA ALA A 44 6.92 -3.60 -9.58
C ALA A 44 6.80 -4.09 -8.12
N ALA A 45 7.78 -4.85 -7.67
CA ALA A 45 7.86 -5.21 -6.26
C ALA A 45 8.16 -3.95 -5.44
N PRO A 46 7.48 -3.73 -4.30
CA PRO A 46 7.68 -2.56 -3.45
C PRO A 46 8.98 -2.63 -2.62
N ASN A 47 9.92 -3.46 -3.01
CA ASN A 47 11.17 -3.71 -2.28
C ASN A 47 12.06 -2.47 -2.12
N HIS A 48 11.74 -1.38 -2.83
CA HIS A 48 12.44 -0.10 -2.73
C HIS A 48 11.82 0.86 -1.71
N LEU A 49 10.73 0.45 -1.04
CA LEU A 49 10.10 1.27 0.00
C LEU A 49 10.71 0.95 1.36
N TRP A 50 11.27 1.97 2.00
CA TRP A 50 11.85 1.88 3.33
C TRP A 50 10.86 2.38 4.38
N VAL A 51 10.68 1.63 5.45
CA VAL A 51 9.82 1.98 6.57
C VAL A 51 10.68 2.54 7.70
N MET A 52 10.38 3.77 8.12
CA MET A 52 11.00 4.41 9.28
C MET A 52 10.06 4.31 10.48
N PRO A 53 10.51 3.75 11.61
CA PRO A 53 9.73 3.79 12.85
C PRO A 53 9.65 5.24 13.35
N GLY A 54 8.44 5.71 13.66
CA GLY A 54 8.22 7.05 14.26
C GLY A 54 8.45 8.24 13.32
N GLY A 55 8.57 8.04 12.01
CA GLY A 55 8.70 9.13 11.05
C GLY A 55 7.43 9.97 10.92
N GLN A 56 7.59 11.24 10.53
CA GLN A 56 6.47 12.13 10.21
C GLN A 56 5.68 11.57 9.02
N CYS A 57 4.34 11.67 9.10
CA CYS A 57 3.45 11.33 7.99
C CYS A 57 3.87 12.05 6.71
N LEU A 58 3.74 11.36 5.57
CA LEU A 58 3.79 12.00 4.26
C LEU A 58 2.67 13.05 4.21
N LEU A 59 3.03 14.29 4.50
CA LEU A 59 2.09 15.40 4.35
C LEU A 59 1.66 15.47 2.89
N PRO A 60 0.39 15.82 2.60
CA PRO A 60 -0.03 16.09 1.25
C PRO A 60 0.88 17.16 0.68
N VAL A 61 1.62 16.82 -0.37
CA VAL A 61 2.48 17.78 -1.07
C VAL A 61 1.57 18.88 -1.61
N GLN A 62 1.69 20.07 -1.05
CA GLN A 62 1.12 21.26 -1.69
C GLN A 62 1.79 21.37 -3.08
N PRO A 63 1.01 21.60 -4.15
CA PRO A 63 1.60 21.80 -5.46
C PRO A 63 2.56 23.00 -5.35
N ARG A 64 3.85 22.74 -5.44
CA ARG A 64 4.83 23.81 -5.56
C ARG A 64 4.49 24.57 -6.84
N SER A 65 4.15 25.84 -6.67
CA SER A 65 4.04 26.79 -7.77
C SER A 65 5.30 26.67 -8.63
N SER A 66 5.09 26.27 -9.88
CA SER A 66 6.12 26.04 -10.87
C SER A 66 6.77 27.36 -11.28
N THR A 67 7.89 27.67 -10.66
CA THR A 67 8.91 28.51 -11.28
C THR A 67 10.04 27.58 -11.69
N MET A 68 10.02 27.17 -12.96
CA MET A 68 11.05 26.32 -13.54
C MET A 68 12.36 27.10 -13.74
N PRO A 69 13.48 26.65 -13.18
CA PRO A 69 14.77 26.81 -13.82
C PRO A 69 14.95 25.65 -14.81
N GLN A 70 15.14 25.96 -16.09
CA GLN A 70 15.58 25.00 -17.09
C GLN A 70 16.95 24.46 -16.68
N ALA A 71 16.97 23.24 -16.17
CA ALA A 71 18.19 22.49 -15.93
C ALA A 71 18.37 21.47 -17.05
N GLN A 72 19.53 21.55 -17.71
CA GLN A 72 20.01 20.63 -18.72
C GLN A 72 19.94 19.16 -18.23
N PRO A 73 19.63 18.18 -19.09
CA PRO A 73 19.59 16.77 -18.72
C PRO A 73 21.03 16.28 -18.47
N ALA A 74 21.41 16.19 -17.22
CA ALA A 74 22.57 15.40 -16.83
C ALA A 74 22.28 13.90 -17.05
N PRO A 75 23.25 13.06 -17.48
CA PRO A 75 23.04 11.64 -17.69
C PRO A 75 22.60 11.01 -16.37
N ALA A 76 21.41 10.41 -16.39
CA ALA A 76 20.79 9.76 -15.26
C ALA A 76 21.61 8.52 -14.86
N THR A 77 22.61 8.72 -14.03
CA THR A 77 23.19 7.62 -13.25
C THR A 77 22.10 7.19 -12.27
N GLN A 78 21.46 6.07 -12.54
CA GLN A 78 20.45 5.45 -11.66
C GLN A 78 21.13 5.04 -10.36
N GLN A 79 21.24 5.97 -9.45
CA GLN A 79 21.66 5.68 -8.08
C GLN A 79 20.48 4.96 -7.40
N THR A 80 20.64 3.66 -7.18
CA THR A 80 19.72 2.92 -6.30
C THR A 80 19.67 3.65 -4.95
N PRO A 81 18.49 4.01 -4.45
CA PRO A 81 18.37 4.74 -3.21
C PRO A 81 19.01 3.93 -2.08
N ARG A 82 20.01 4.51 -1.42
CA ARG A 82 20.70 3.87 -0.29
C ARG A 82 19.73 3.73 0.87
N ARG A 83 19.74 2.56 1.52
CA ARG A 83 18.94 2.29 2.72
C ARG A 83 19.27 3.33 3.81
N PRO A 84 18.28 4.08 4.33
CA PRO A 84 18.49 4.98 5.46
C PRO A 84 18.84 4.19 6.73
N LYS A 85 19.65 4.77 7.62
CA LYS A 85 19.98 4.13 8.92
C LYS A 85 18.69 3.89 9.73
N GLY A 86 18.49 2.66 10.21
CA GLY A 86 17.33 2.28 10.99
C GLY A 86 16.06 1.96 10.17
N ALA A 87 16.08 2.13 8.86
CA ALA A 87 14.95 1.77 8.01
C ALA A 87 14.86 0.26 7.81
N GLN A 88 13.63 -0.26 7.77
CA GLN A 88 13.32 -1.65 7.43
C GLN A 88 12.66 -1.71 6.05
N GLU A 89 12.77 -2.83 5.38
CA GLU A 89 12.05 -3.03 4.13
C GLU A 89 10.54 -3.19 4.38
N CYS A 90 9.72 -2.59 3.50
CA CYS A 90 8.29 -2.75 3.56
C CYS A 90 7.91 -4.20 3.22
N SER A 91 7.58 -5.00 4.22
CA SER A 91 7.22 -6.40 4.03
C SER A 91 5.72 -6.57 3.82
N LEU A 92 5.35 -7.05 2.63
CA LEU A 92 3.96 -7.42 2.32
C LEU A 92 3.45 -8.52 3.25
N GLY A 93 4.30 -9.48 3.61
CA GLY A 93 3.96 -10.58 4.54
C GLY A 93 3.58 -10.06 5.93
N THR A 94 4.39 -9.18 6.50
CA THR A 94 4.11 -8.57 7.81
C THR A 94 2.79 -7.79 7.80
N LEU A 95 2.53 -7.03 6.73
CA LEU A 95 1.29 -6.29 6.58
C LEU A 95 0.08 -7.22 6.43
N THR A 96 0.22 -8.31 5.66
CA THR A 96 -0.81 -9.35 5.52
C THR A 96 -1.18 -9.97 6.86
N VAL A 97 -0.18 -10.34 7.67
CA VAL A 97 -0.40 -10.89 9.02
C VAL A 97 -1.13 -9.88 9.91
N SER A 98 -0.69 -8.62 9.90
CA SER A 98 -1.32 -7.56 10.69
C SER A 98 -2.79 -7.32 10.30
N ILE A 99 -3.10 -7.36 9.00
CA ILE A 99 -4.48 -7.25 8.50
C ILE A 99 -5.29 -8.49 8.88
N ASN A 100 -4.73 -9.70 8.71
CA ASN A 100 -5.43 -10.94 9.05
C ASN A 100 -5.81 -11.00 10.53
N GLN A 101 -4.96 -10.47 11.40
CA GLN A 101 -5.25 -10.34 12.82
C GLN A 101 -6.40 -9.37 13.13
N ALA A 102 -6.78 -8.47 12.22
CA ALA A 102 -7.93 -7.59 12.38
C ALA A 102 -9.27 -8.28 12.06
N PHE A 103 -9.24 -9.44 11.43
CA PHE A 103 -10.43 -10.25 11.11
C PHE A 103 -10.76 -11.31 12.16
N THR A 104 -10.27 -11.16 13.40
CA THR A 104 -10.50 -12.15 14.48
C THR A 104 -11.97 -12.31 14.87
N HIS A 105 -12.82 -11.35 14.51
CA HIS A 105 -14.27 -11.43 14.73
C HIS A 105 -14.99 -12.37 13.75
N CYS A 106 -14.33 -12.76 12.65
CA CYS A 106 -14.88 -13.66 11.65
C CYS A 106 -14.33 -15.08 11.87
N ALA A 107 -15.23 -16.08 11.86
CA ALA A 107 -14.84 -17.49 11.97
C ALA A 107 -14.19 -18.04 10.69
N SER A 108 -14.31 -17.33 9.55
CA SER A 108 -13.78 -17.77 8.25
C SER A 108 -12.31 -17.38 8.08
N ASN A 109 -11.57 -18.16 7.28
CA ASN A 109 -10.20 -17.86 6.94
C ASN A 109 -10.13 -16.72 5.92
N HIS A 110 -9.60 -15.56 6.33
CA HIS A 110 -9.47 -14.36 5.49
C HIS A 110 -8.06 -14.18 4.89
N GLY A 111 -7.24 -15.23 4.82
CA GLY A 111 -5.85 -15.12 4.37
C GLY A 111 -5.71 -14.52 2.96
N SER A 112 -6.49 -14.98 1.99
CA SER A 112 -6.47 -14.43 0.62
C SER A 112 -6.97 -12.99 0.56
N THR A 113 -8.01 -12.66 1.32
CA THR A 113 -8.55 -11.30 1.44
C THR A 113 -7.53 -10.36 2.07
N SER A 114 -6.92 -10.77 3.18
CA SER A 114 -5.89 -10.00 3.88
C SER A 114 -4.68 -9.72 2.97
N TYR A 115 -4.26 -10.70 2.18
CA TYR A 115 -3.21 -10.52 1.19
C TYR A 115 -3.58 -9.49 0.12
N ASN A 116 -4.79 -9.56 -0.45
CA ASN A 116 -5.25 -8.60 -1.46
C ASN A 116 -5.36 -7.19 -0.90
N LEU A 117 -5.83 -7.04 0.34
CA LEU A 117 -5.89 -5.74 1.02
C LEU A 117 -4.50 -5.18 1.32
N ALA A 118 -3.57 -6.03 1.78
CA ALA A 118 -2.18 -5.66 2.01
C ALA A 118 -1.50 -5.21 0.70
N ARG A 119 -1.70 -5.95 -0.38
CA ARG A 119 -1.22 -5.60 -1.72
C ARG A 119 -1.77 -4.24 -2.17
N THR A 120 -3.06 -3.99 -2.00
CA THR A 120 -3.69 -2.70 -2.33
C THR A 120 -3.10 -1.55 -1.51
N ALA A 121 -2.88 -1.77 -0.21
CA ALA A 121 -2.25 -0.79 0.67
C ALA A 121 -0.82 -0.46 0.21
N THR A 122 -0.02 -1.48 -0.06
CA THR A 122 1.36 -1.31 -0.54
C THR A 122 1.42 -0.57 -1.88
N GLN A 123 0.51 -0.86 -2.81
CA GLN A 123 0.42 -0.15 -4.09
C GLN A 123 0.05 1.33 -3.92
N GLN A 124 -0.88 1.66 -3.02
CA GLN A 124 -1.24 3.04 -2.73
C GLN A 124 -0.08 3.81 -2.09
N LEU A 125 0.65 3.16 -1.17
CA LEU A 125 1.83 3.73 -0.56
C LEU A 125 2.95 3.96 -1.59
N ALA A 126 3.22 2.99 -2.45
CA ALA A 126 4.19 3.11 -3.53
C ALA A 126 3.85 4.27 -4.48
N LYS A 127 2.57 4.41 -4.84
CA LYS A 127 2.11 5.53 -5.67
C LYS A 127 2.33 6.87 -4.99
N ARG A 128 2.01 7.00 -3.69
CA ARG A 128 2.24 8.23 -2.92
C ARG A 128 3.73 8.55 -2.79
N ALA A 129 4.54 7.54 -2.49
CA ALA A 129 6.00 7.68 -2.40
C ALA A 129 6.61 8.16 -3.72
N ALA A 130 6.18 7.59 -4.86
CA ALA A 130 6.61 8.02 -6.18
C ALA A 130 6.20 9.47 -6.49
N GLN A 131 4.97 9.87 -6.15
CA GLN A 131 4.49 11.24 -6.32
C GLN A 131 5.25 12.25 -5.47
N ALA A 132 5.61 11.85 -4.25
CA ALA A 132 6.39 12.68 -3.33
C ALA A 132 7.91 12.61 -3.61
N GLN A 133 8.36 11.77 -4.55
CA GLN A 133 9.77 11.47 -4.80
C GLN A 133 10.53 11.03 -3.52
N GLN A 134 9.82 10.38 -2.61
CA GLN A 134 10.34 9.86 -1.36
C GLN A 134 10.25 8.35 -1.36
N TYR A 135 11.34 7.69 -1.00
CA TYR A 135 11.40 6.22 -0.90
C TYR A 135 11.24 5.71 0.54
N THR A 136 11.03 6.64 1.48
CA THR A 136 10.80 6.33 2.90
C THR A 136 9.36 6.60 3.29
N ILE A 137 8.76 5.65 3.99
CA ILE A 137 7.37 5.72 4.47
C ILE A 137 7.39 5.55 5.99
N SER A 138 6.55 6.29 6.71
CA SER A 138 6.42 6.09 8.16
C SER A 138 5.51 4.91 8.48
N THR A 139 5.71 4.29 9.65
CA THR A 139 4.79 3.27 10.16
C THR A 139 3.37 3.82 10.33
N ALA A 140 3.24 5.12 10.66
CA ALA A 140 1.96 5.81 10.78
C ALA A 140 1.24 5.90 9.42
N ASP A 141 1.96 6.21 8.33
CA ASP A 141 1.36 6.25 6.98
C ASP A 141 0.84 4.89 6.54
N ILE A 142 1.59 3.82 6.84
CA ILE A 142 1.16 2.45 6.58
C ILE A 142 -0.12 2.16 7.36
N ALA A 143 -0.13 2.46 8.65
CA ALA A 143 -1.26 2.20 9.52
C ALA A 143 -2.51 2.98 9.08
N HIS A 144 -2.38 4.27 8.79
CA HIS A 144 -3.49 5.11 8.31
C HIS A 144 -4.03 4.65 6.94
N THR A 145 -3.15 4.36 5.99
CA THR A 145 -3.56 3.89 4.66
C THR A 145 -4.30 2.56 4.74
N THR A 146 -3.76 1.63 5.52
CA THR A 146 -4.38 0.31 5.74
C THR A 146 -5.73 0.44 6.44
N HIS A 147 -5.83 1.27 7.48
CA HIS A 147 -7.10 1.54 8.18
C HIS A 147 -8.16 2.12 7.23
N GLN A 148 -7.79 3.07 6.35
CA GLN A 148 -8.73 3.62 5.37
C GLN A 148 -9.24 2.57 4.36
N ILE A 149 -8.38 1.64 3.94
CA ILE A 149 -8.77 0.54 3.04
C ILE A 149 -9.71 -0.42 3.77
N LEU A 150 -9.35 -0.82 5.00
CA LEU A 150 -10.19 -1.69 5.83
C LEU A 150 -11.55 -1.06 6.11
N LYS A 151 -11.62 0.24 6.40
CA LYS A 151 -12.88 0.95 6.64
C LYS A 151 -13.87 0.86 5.49
N ARG A 152 -13.37 0.77 4.25
CA ARG A 152 -14.21 0.60 3.05
C ARG A 152 -14.63 -0.85 2.83
N TYR A 153 -13.85 -1.80 3.32
CA TYR A 153 -14.10 -3.23 3.14
C TYR A 153 -14.90 -3.82 4.30
N ASP A 154 -14.43 -3.62 5.53
CA ASP A 154 -15.04 -4.11 6.76
C ASP A 154 -14.80 -3.10 7.91
N PRO A 155 -15.83 -2.36 8.34
CA PRO A 155 -15.72 -1.38 9.42
C PRO A 155 -15.30 -1.97 10.77
N VAL A 156 -15.65 -3.24 11.06
CA VAL A 156 -15.30 -3.89 12.34
C VAL A 156 -13.81 -4.23 12.35
N ALA A 157 -13.31 -4.83 11.26
CA ALA A 157 -11.88 -5.08 11.10
C ALA A 157 -11.07 -3.77 11.14
N ALA A 158 -11.60 -2.68 10.56
CA ALA A 158 -10.96 -1.38 10.62
C ALA A 158 -10.86 -0.85 12.06
N LEU A 159 -11.91 -0.98 12.87
CA LEU A 159 -11.89 -0.56 14.28
C LEU A 159 -10.85 -1.37 15.07
N GLN A 160 -10.81 -2.69 14.90
CA GLN A 160 -9.84 -3.56 15.56
C GLN A 160 -8.40 -3.22 15.15
N TYR A 161 -8.19 -3.02 13.86
CA TYR A 161 -6.89 -2.58 13.34
C TYR A 161 -6.49 -1.21 13.89
N GLY A 162 -7.40 -0.24 13.85
CA GLY A 162 -7.18 1.11 14.34
C GLY A 162 -6.89 1.18 15.83
N ALA A 163 -7.57 0.38 16.65
CA ALA A 163 -7.30 0.27 18.08
C ALA A 163 -5.90 -0.29 18.36
N ARG A 164 -5.50 -1.34 17.62
CA ARG A 164 -4.17 -1.98 17.77
C ARG A 164 -3.03 -1.05 17.38
N HIS A 165 -3.22 -0.23 16.36
CA HIS A 165 -2.20 0.70 15.85
C HIS A 165 -2.33 2.12 16.40
N GLY A 166 -3.17 2.35 17.42
CA GLY A 166 -3.31 3.65 18.07
C GLY A 166 -3.97 4.74 17.23
N ILE A 167 -4.60 4.38 16.09
CA ILE A 167 -5.30 5.32 15.21
C ILE A 167 -6.65 5.74 15.84
N VAL A 168 -7.33 4.78 16.48
CA VAL A 168 -8.60 5.00 17.18
C VAL A 168 -8.32 4.96 18.68
N THR A 169 -8.15 6.13 19.29
CA THR A 169 -7.78 6.24 20.72
C THR A 169 -8.98 6.30 21.64
N SER A 170 -10.17 6.67 21.15
CA SER A 170 -11.41 6.62 21.93
C SER A 170 -12.63 6.54 21.01
N LEU A 171 -13.57 5.66 21.33
CA LEU A 171 -14.96 5.87 20.94
C LEU A 171 -15.42 7.09 21.72
N ARG A 172 -15.61 8.25 21.07
CA ARG A 172 -16.32 9.36 21.68
C ARG A 172 -17.66 8.82 22.18
N ARG A 173 -17.78 8.59 23.49
CA ARG A 173 -19.09 8.43 24.12
C ARG A 173 -19.82 9.70 23.75
N ARG A 174 -20.87 9.61 22.92
CA ARG A 174 -21.83 10.68 22.74
C ARG A 174 -22.24 11.07 24.18
N GLY A 175 -21.87 12.28 24.60
CA GLY A 175 -22.17 12.76 25.91
C GLY A 175 -23.65 12.55 26.17
N ARG A 176 -23.97 11.82 27.25
CA ARG A 176 -25.31 11.78 27.80
C ARG A 176 -25.70 13.23 28.04
N PRO A 177 -26.84 13.75 27.53
CA PRO A 177 -27.25 15.11 27.81
C PRO A 177 -27.32 15.23 29.35
N SER A 178 -26.59 16.19 29.90
CA SER A 178 -26.66 16.51 31.32
C SER A 178 -28.10 16.99 31.60
N THR A 179 -28.89 16.16 32.24
CA THR A 179 -30.14 16.60 32.87
C THR A 179 -29.73 17.52 34.02
N THR A 180 -29.71 18.82 33.75
CA THR A 180 -29.71 19.84 34.78
C THR A 180 -31.03 19.68 35.55
N ALA A 181 -30.97 19.04 36.70
CA ALA A 181 -32.05 19.02 37.63
C ALA A 181 -32.25 20.48 38.12
N THR A 182 -33.30 21.10 37.61
CA THR A 182 -33.78 22.37 38.16
C THR A 182 -34.39 22.06 39.51
N SER A 183 -33.63 22.24 40.61
CA SER A 183 -34.18 22.28 41.95
C SER A 183 -34.92 23.59 42.08
N GLY A 184 -36.25 23.56 41.89
CA GLY A 184 -37.13 24.62 42.30
C GLY A 184 -37.15 24.66 43.82
N GLY A 185 -36.61 25.73 44.40
CA GLY A 185 -36.83 26.11 45.79
C GLY A 185 -38.18 26.83 45.96
N ASN A 186 -38.86 26.40 46.94
CA ASN A 186 -39.99 27.12 47.51
C ASN A 186 -39.53 27.68 48.85
#